data_2e7d66b7fad8ebde86981e3ff4769fb1
#
_entry.id   2e7d66b7fad8ebde86981e3ff4769fb1
#
_cell.length_a   1.000
_cell.length_b   1.000
_cell.length_c   1.000
_cell.angle_alpha   90.00
_cell.angle_beta   90.00
_cell.angle_gamma   90.00
#
_symmetry.space_group_name_H-M   'P 1'
#
loop_
_entity.id
_entity.type
_entity.pdbx_description
1 polymer ?
#
loop_
_entity_poly.entity_id
_entity_poly.type
_entity_poly.pdbx_seq_one_letter_code
_entity_poly.pdbx_strand_id
1 'polypeptide(L)'
;TPYYPPRELVEELQNNFKVLLEQYPSGMRVNAELAASAFGVSPESIIVGNGAAELIKSMMGFIKGKTGFVRPTFDEYPNRYTEIETVNYLVESEDFSYSASDLIEYFDKTTISNLVLVNPDNPSGNYIPKNDMLRMISWARDKGIKIIIDESFVDFSDEINSSLIDQEILNQYPNLYVIKSISKSYGVPGLRLGVLASGDKRLISRMKVDVSIWNINSFAEFYMQICGKYRDSY
;
A
#
# COMPACT_ATOMS: atom_id res chain seq x y z
N THR A 1 7.99 10.28 12.37
CA THR A 1 6.65 10.69 11.88
C THR A 1 6.17 11.90 12.68
N PRO A 2 5.39 12.82 12.08
CA PRO A 2 4.85 13.98 12.80
C PRO A 2 3.68 13.62 13.73
N TYR A 3 3.08 12.43 13.57
CA TYR A 3 1.96 11.97 14.38
C TYR A 3 2.41 10.89 15.36
N TYR A 4 1.76 10.90 16.52
CA TYR A 4 1.95 9.92 17.58
C TYR A 4 0.62 9.28 17.92
N PRO A 5 0.60 8.02 18.35
CA PRO A 5 -0.64 7.39 18.77
C PRO A 5 -1.22 8.14 19.98
N PRO A 6 -2.56 8.30 20.05
CA PRO A 6 -3.22 8.89 21.21
C PRO A 6 -2.82 8.19 22.51
N ARG A 7 -2.74 8.96 23.59
CA ARG A 7 -2.31 8.45 24.89
C ARG A 7 -3.17 7.28 25.37
N GLU A 8 -4.47 7.39 25.18
CA GLU A 8 -5.45 6.38 25.60
C GLU A 8 -5.26 5.06 24.84
N LEU A 9 -4.89 5.13 23.57
CA LEU A 9 -4.55 3.95 22.76
C LEU A 9 -3.28 3.28 23.30
N VAL A 10 -2.27 4.06 23.67
CA VAL A 10 -1.03 3.53 24.25
C VAL A 10 -1.31 2.88 25.61
N GLU A 11 -2.14 3.48 26.44
CA GLU A 11 -2.56 2.93 27.73
C GLU A 11 -3.34 1.60 27.54
N GLU A 12 -4.22 1.51 26.54
CA GLU A 12 -4.93 0.26 26.22
C GLU A 12 -3.97 -0.85 25.78
N LEU A 13 -2.94 -0.53 24.97
CA LEU A 13 -1.87 -1.47 24.61
C LEU A 13 -1.07 -1.93 25.84
N GLN A 14 -0.70 -1.01 26.73
CA GLN A 14 0.05 -1.31 27.96
C GLN A 14 -0.74 -2.23 28.89
N ASN A 15 -2.04 -1.98 29.06
CA ASN A 15 -2.91 -2.79 29.91
C ASN A 15 -3.06 -4.24 29.42
N ASN A 16 -2.88 -4.45 28.10
CA ASN A 16 -2.97 -5.77 27.47
C ASN A 16 -1.59 -6.39 27.18
N PHE A 17 -0.49 -5.72 27.52
CA PHE A 17 0.86 -6.12 27.15
C PHE A 17 1.17 -7.59 27.44
N LYS A 18 0.84 -8.08 28.65
CA LYS A 18 1.12 -9.47 29.07
C LYS A 18 0.42 -10.47 28.16
N VAL A 19 -0.87 -10.27 27.91
CA VAL A 19 -1.68 -11.18 27.05
C VAL A 19 -1.15 -11.15 25.63
N LEU A 20 -0.84 -9.97 25.10
CA LEU A 20 -0.31 -9.82 23.74
C LEU A 20 1.07 -10.44 23.57
N LEU A 21 1.88 -10.46 24.63
CA LEU A 21 3.19 -11.11 24.61
C LEU A 21 3.09 -12.64 24.65
N GLU A 22 2.12 -13.17 25.37
CA GLU A 22 1.97 -14.61 25.66
C GLU A 22 1.14 -15.36 24.61
N GLN A 23 0.39 -14.66 23.72
CA GLN A 23 -0.53 -15.26 22.77
C GLN A 23 -0.07 -15.07 21.31
N TYR A 24 -0.29 -16.09 20.51
CA TYR A 24 -0.15 -15.96 19.06
C TYR A 24 -1.27 -15.05 18.49
N PRO A 25 -0.99 -14.29 17.42
CA PRO A 25 -2.03 -13.57 16.71
C PRO A 25 -2.97 -14.55 16.00
N SER A 26 -4.12 -14.05 15.57
CA SER A 26 -5.04 -14.78 14.70
C SER A 26 -4.42 -15.03 13.32
N GLY A 27 -5.01 -15.97 12.58
CA GLY A 27 -4.60 -16.24 11.20
C GLY A 27 -5.07 -15.17 10.22
N MET A 28 -4.55 -15.25 8.99
CA MET A 28 -4.80 -14.28 7.92
C MET A 28 -6.28 -13.96 7.65
N ARG A 29 -7.18 -14.94 7.81
CA ARG A 29 -8.63 -14.70 7.60
C ARG A 29 -9.16 -13.63 8.56
N VAL A 30 -8.90 -13.78 9.85
CA VAL A 30 -9.36 -12.82 10.88
C VAL A 30 -8.69 -11.46 10.67
N ASN A 31 -7.39 -11.44 10.40
CA ASN A 31 -6.65 -10.19 10.17
C ASN A 31 -7.14 -9.45 8.91
N ALA A 32 -7.52 -10.18 7.85
CA ALA A 32 -8.12 -9.61 6.65
C ALA A 32 -9.52 -9.04 6.93
N GLU A 33 -10.33 -9.69 7.78
CA GLU A 33 -11.63 -9.20 8.23
C GLU A 33 -11.50 -7.89 9.03
N LEU A 34 -10.52 -7.81 9.94
CA LEU A 34 -10.22 -6.59 10.71
C LEU A 34 -9.80 -5.43 9.79
N ALA A 35 -8.86 -5.68 8.89
CA ALA A 35 -8.41 -4.68 7.93
C ALA A 35 -9.56 -4.25 7.00
N ALA A 36 -10.34 -5.19 6.49
CA ALA A 36 -11.50 -4.92 5.64
C ALA A 36 -12.52 -4.00 6.31
N SER A 37 -12.81 -4.25 7.59
CA SER A 37 -13.68 -3.38 8.39
C SER A 37 -13.10 -1.98 8.56
N ALA A 38 -11.79 -1.86 8.80
CA ALA A 38 -11.13 -0.58 8.99
C ALA A 38 -11.09 0.29 7.73
N PHE A 39 -10.97 -0.33 6.56
CA PHE A 39 -10.89 0.34 5.26
C PHE A 39 -12.20 0.37 4.47
N GLY A 40 -13.26 -0.27 4.95
CA GLY A 40 -14.56 -0.32 4.24
C GLY A 40 -14.52 -1.13 2.94
N VAL A 41 -13.68 -2.16 2.87
CA VAL A 41 -13.54 -3.03 1.69
C VAL A 41 -13.86 -4.48 2.02
N SER A 42 -14.02 -5.32 0.99
CA SER A 42 -14.22 -6.76 1.17
C SER A 42 -12.94 -7.44 1.71
N PRO A 43 -13.07 -8.42 2.65
CA PRO A 43 -11.93 -9.21 3.11
C PRO A 43 -11.19 -9.95 1.99
N GLU A 44 -11.88 -10.24 0.87
CA GLU A 44 -11.27 -10.86 -0.31
C GLU A 44 -10.41 -9.90 -1.13
N SER A 45 -10.59 -8.59 -0.93
CA SER A 45 -9.88 -7.54 -1.65
C SER A 45 -8.67 -7.00 -0.89
N ILE A 46 -8.38 -7.48 0.32
CA ILE A 46 -7.30 -6.95 1.17
C ILE A 46 -6.48 -8.06 1.83
N ILE A 47 -5.19 -7.82 1.99
CA ILE A 47 -4.26 -8.64 2.75
C ILE A 47 -3.47 -7.77 3.72
N VAL A 48 -3.14 -8.33 4.88
CA VAL A 48 -2.33 -7.69 5.92
C VAL A 48 -0.93 -8.26 5.92
N GLY A 49 0.08 -7.43 6.10
CA GLY A 49 1.49 -7.82 6.14
C GLY A 49 2.26 -7.25 7.32
N ASN A 50 3.39 -7.87 7.62
CA ASN A 50 4.38 -7.40 8.59
C ASN A 50 5.10 -6.15 8.05
N GLY A 51 4.37 -5.04 8.06
CA GLY A 51 4.69 -3.81 7.34
C GLY A 51 4.47 -3.95 5.83
N ALA A 52 4.44 -2.81 5.14
CA ALA A 52 4.36 -2.78 3.69
C ALA A 52 5.51 -3.58 3.01
N ALA A 53 6.69 -3.65 3.65
CA ALA A 53 7.87 -4.33 3.09
C ALA A 53 7.64 -5.82 2.79
N GLU A 54 6.89 -6.55 3.64
CA GLU A 54 6.52 -7.94 3.35
C GLU A 54 5.62 -8.02 2.12
N LEU A 55 4.64 -7.13 2.01
CA LEU A 55 3.69 -7.10 0.89
C LEU A 55 4.37 -6.67 -0.41
N ILE A 56 5.30 -5.71 -0.35
CA ILE A 56 6.14 -5.33 -1.49
C ILE A 56 6.93 -6.54 -1.98
N LYS A 57 7.62 -7.25 -1.08
CA LYS A 57 8.39 -8.44 -1.44
C LYS A 57 7.50 -9.50 -2.11
N SER A 58 6.35 -9.82 -1.53
CA SER A 58 5.41 -10.78 -2.10
C SER A 58 4.88 -10.32 -3.45
N MET A 59 4.38 -9.07 -3.55
CA MET A 59 3.83 -8.50 -4.79
C MET A 59 4.85 -8.49 -5.91
N MET A 60 6.09 -8.06 -5.64
CA MET A 60 7.16 -8.02 -6.65
C MET A 60 7.57 -9.43 -7.12
N GLY A 61 7.34 -10.46 -6.33
CA GLY A 61 7.51 -11.86 -6.73
C GLY A 61 6.40 -12.38 -7.66
N PHE A 62 5.21 -11.79 -7.60
CA PHE A 62 4.07 -12.20 -8.42
C PHE A 62 3.98 -11.50 -9.77
N ILE A 63 4.49 -10.28 -9.91
CA ILE A 63 4.50 -9.57 -11.19
C ILE A 63 5.58 -10.12 -12.13
N LYS A 64 5.30 -10.11 -13.41
CA LYS A 64 6.19 -10.60 -14.47
C LYS A 64 6.21 -9.64 -15.65
N GLY A 65 7.31 -9.64 -16.39
CA GLY A 65 7.50 -8.84 -17.58
C GLY A 65 8.02 -7.44 -17.29
N LYS A 66 8.26 -6.67 -18.33
CA LYS A 66 8.88 -5.34 -18.24
C LYS A 66 8.11 -4.40 -17.32
N THR A 67 8.81 -3.80 -16.34
CA THR A 67 8.20 -2.96 -15.31
C THR A 67 8.74 -1.53 -15.38
N GLY A 68 7.81 -0.57 -15.42
CA GLY A 68 8.08 0.87 -15.34
C GLY A 68 8.27 1.34 -13.90
N PHE A 69 9.24 2.24 -13.69
CA PHE A 69 9.50 2.95 -12.44
C PHE A 69 9.73 4.43 -12.70
N VAL A 70 9.35 5.27 -11.77
CA VAL A 70 9.82 6.66 -11.69
C VAL A 70 11.15 6.67 -10.92
N ARG A 71 12.09 7.56 -11.26
CA ARG A 71 13.37 7.71 -10.56
C ARG A 71 13.70 9.18 -10.32
N PRO A 72 14.14 9.53 -9.10
CA PRO A 72 14.34 8.68 -7.92
C PRO A 72 13.01 8.21 -7.30
N THR A 73 12.99 7.11 -6.57
CA THR A 73 11.85 6.59 -5.82
C THR A 73 12.30 5.71 -4.66
N PHE A 74 11.35 5.14 -3.92
CA PHE A 74 11.63 4.21 -2.82
C PHE A 74 12.23 2.90 -3.35
N ASP A 75 13.51 2.66 -3.05
CA ASP A 75 14.32 1.60 -3.65
C ASP A 75 13.88 0.16 -3.31
N GLU A 76 13.01 -0.03 -2.33
CA GLU A 76 12.54 -1.37 -1.98
C GLU A 76 11.83 -2.05 -3.16
N TYR A 77 11.09 -1.29 -4.02
CA TYR A 77 10.42 -1.84 -5.19
C TYR A 77 11.40 -2.35 -6.25
N PRO A 78 12.30 -1.53 -6.80
CA PRO A 78 13.24 -2.00 -7.80
C PRO A 78 14.23 -3.04 -7.26
N ASN A 79 14.63 -2.95 -5.97
CA ASN A 79 15.52 -3.93 -5.35
C ASN A 79 14.89 -5.31 -5.16
N ARG A 80 13.56 -5.40 -5.12
CA ARG A 80 12.81 -6.67 -5.03
C ARG A 80 12.40 -7.22 -6.39
N TYR A 81 12.61 -6.44 -7.45
CA TYR A 81 12.28 -6.87 -8.80
C TYR A 81 13.44 -7.63 -9.41
N THR A 82 13.22 -8.91 -9.68
CA THR A 82 14.27 -9.83 -10.16
C THR A 82 14.28 -10.01 -11.70
N GLU A 83 13.27 -9.51 -12.39
CA GLU A 83 13.21 -9.54 -13.86
C GLU A 83 14.21 -8.53 -14.44
N ILE A 84 14.81 -8.88 -15.59
CA ILE A 84 15.95 -8.15 -16.15
C ILE A 84 15.53 -6.81 -16.79
N GLU A 85 14.27 -6.65 -17.19
CA GLU A 85 13.82 -5.49 -17.95
C GLU A 85 13.04 -4.47 -17.10
N THR A 86 13.68 -3.35 -16.83
CA THR A 86 13.04 -2.17 -16.24
C THR A 86 13.04 -1.01 -17.22
N VAL A 87 12.00 -0.18 -17.18
CA VAL A 87 11.91 1.10 -17.89
C VAL A 87 11.81 2.21 -16.84
N ASN A 88 12.78 3.11 -16.82
CA ASN A 88 12.85 4.15 -15.83
C ASN A 88 12.49 5.50 -16.44
N TYR A 89 11.45 6.15 -15.91
CA TYR A 89 11.22 7.58 -16.11
C TYR A 89 12.15 8.35 -15.16
N LEU A 90 13.12 9.02 -15.72
CA LEU A 90 14.04 9.87 -14.95
C LEU A 90 13.41 11.25 -14.83
N VAL A 91 13.18 11.69 -13.60
CA VAL A 91 12.63 13.04 -13.35
C VAL A 91 13.76 14.06 -13.59
N GLU A 92 13.54 14.92 -14.59
CA GLU A 92 14.54 15.94 -15.00
C GLU A 92 14.28 17.30 -14.35
N SER A 93 13.09 17.50 -13.76
CA SER A 93 12.74 18.75 -13.06
C SER A 93 13.62 18.97 -11.83
N GLU A 94 14.10 20.18 -11.60
CA GLU A 94 14.97 20.55 -10.46
C GLU A 94 14.28 20.32 -9.11
N ASP A 95 12.95 20.45 -9.04
CA ASP A 95 12.12 20.20 -7.86
C ASP A 95 11.56 18.77 -7.80
N PHE A 96 12.00 17.90 -8.71
CA PHE A 96 11.53 16.53 -8.86
C PHE A 96 10.02 16.40 -9.12
N SER A 97 9.38 17.45 -9.64
CA SER A 97 7.95 17.41 -9.99
C SER A 97 7.71 16.66 -11.30
N TYR A 98 6.62 15.94 -11.35
CA TYR A 98 6.05 15.28 -12.54
C TYR A 98 4.55 15.08 -12.37
N SER A 99 3.84 14.98 -13.48
CA SER A 99 2.40 14.79 -13.52
C SER A 99 2.00 13.40 -14.05
N ALA A 100 0.72 13.04 -13.86
CA ALA A 100 0.16 11.85 -14.50
C ALA A 100 0.27 11.91 -16.03
N SER A 101 0.15 13.09 -16.62
CA SER A 101 0.27 13.29 -18.08
C SER A 101 1.68 12.99 -18.58
N ASP A 102 2.71 13.44 -17.87
CA ASP A 102 4.11 13.17 -18.23
C ASP A 102 4.40 11.67 -18.21
N LEU A 103 3.91 10.98 -17.18
CA LEU A 103 4.09 9.54 -17.05
C LEU A 103 3.33 8.76 -18.14
N ILE A 104 2.08 9.13 -18.43
CA ILE A 104 1.28 8.53 -19.49
C ILE A 104 2.01 8.72 -20.84
N GLU A 105 2.44 9.96 -21.16
CA GLU A 105 3.12 10.26 -22.42
C GLU A 105 4.41 9.45 -22.58
N TYR A 106 5.17 9.31 -21.50
CA TYR A 106 6.43 8.57 -21.51
C TYR A 106 6.20 7.06 -21.68
N PHE A 107 5.34 6.47 -20.83
CA PHE A 107 5.11 5.03 -20.84
C PHE A 107 4.25 4.57 -22.02
N ASP A 108 3.47 5.45 -22.65
CA ASP A 108 2.71 5.13 -23.87
C ASP A 108 3.63 4.84 -25.07
N LYS A 109 4.84 5.39 -25.06
CA LYS A 109 5.90 5.16 -26.06
C LYS A 109 6.70 3.88 -25.82
N THR A 110 6.45 3.20 -24.70
CA THR A 110 7.17 2.01 -24.26
C THR A 110 6.23 0.83 -24.06
N THR A 111 6.73 -0.39 -24.22
CA THR A 111 5.94 -1.58 -23.88
C THR A 111 6.30 -2.04 -22.49
N ILE A 112 5.41 -1.82 -21.52
CA ILE A 112 5.54 -2.31 -20.15
C ILE A 112 4.34 -3.19 -19.79
N SER A 113 4.55 -4.15 -18.89
CA SER A 113 3.50 -5.00 -18.33
C SER A 113 3.02 -4.52 -16.95
N ASN A 114 3.89 -3.80 -16.26
CA ASN A 114 3.61 -3.28 -14.92
C ASN A 114 4.15 -1.86 -14.80
N LEU A 115 3.51 -1.05 -13.95
CA LEU A 115 3.98 0.28 -13.55
C LEU A 115 3.92 0.37 -12.03
N VAL A 116 5.02 0.78 -11.40
CA VAL A 116 5.10 0.97 -9.95
C VAL A 116 5.29 2.45 -9.65
N LEU A 117 4.45 2.99 -8.79
CA LEU A 117 4.46 4.39 -8.36
C LEU A 117 4.36 4.48 -6.84
N VAL A 118 5.05 5.45 -6.27
CA VAL A 118 4.88 5.85 -4.87
C VAL A 118 4.20 7.22 -4.87
N ASN A 119 3.05 7.36 -4.23
CA ASN A 119 2.27 8.59 -4.28
C ASN A 119 1.57 8.89 -2.93
N PRO A 120 1.97 9.94 -2.19
CA PRO A 120 3.10 10.85 -2.45
C PRO A 120 4.44 10.14 -2.57
N ASP A 121 5.30 10.61 -3.46
CA ASP A 121 6.58 9.96 -3.74
C ASP A 121 7.59 10.14 -2.60
N ASN A 122 8.45 9.15 -2.46
CA ASN A 122 9.56 9.16 -1.52
C ASN A 122 10.85 8.83 -2.31
N PRO A 123 11.81 9.75 -2.45
CA PRO A 123 12.08 10.88 -1.55
C PRO A 123 11.55 12.25 -2.00
N SER A 124 11.03 12.40 -3.22
CA SER A 124 10.75 13.72 -3.81
C SER A 124 9.61 14.48 -3.12
N GLY A 125 8.63 13.77 -2.55
CA GLY A 125 7.41 14.38 -2.03
C GLY A 125 6.39 14.75 -3.12
N ASN A 126 6.69 14.48 -4.39
CA ASN A 126 5.75 14.76 -5.48
C ASN A 126 4.43 14.04 -5.26
N TYR A 127 3.32 14.75 -5.46
CA TYR A 127 1.98 14.21 -5.28
C TYR A 127 1.13 14.38 -6.54
N ILE A 128 0.60 13.28 -7.03
CA ILE A 128 -0.38 13.26 -8.12
C ILE A 128 -1.77 13.20 -7.49
N PRO A 129 -2.66 14.20 -7.73
CA PRO A 129 -4.01 14.21 -7.18
C PRO A 129 -4.82 12.99 -7.60
N LYS A 130 -5.77 12.58 -6.75
CA LYS A 130 -6.57 11.35 -6.94
C LYS A 130 -7.24 11.26 -8.31
N ASN A 131 -7.82 12.35 -8.80
CA ASN A 131 -8.49 12.34 -10.11
C ASN A 131 -7.52 12.07 -11.26
N ASP A 132 -6.32 12.64 -11.20
CA ASP A 132 -5.27 12.40 -12.20
C ASP A 132 -4.70 10.98 -12.08
N MET A 133 -4.59 10.48 -10.85
CA MET A 133 -4.21 9.09 -10.59
C MET A 133 -5.25 8.11 -11.17
N LEU A 134 -6.55 8.36 -10.98
CA LEU A 134 -7.62 7.54 -11.57
C LEU A 134 -7.58 7.54 -13.11
N ARG A 135 -7.27 8.68 -13.73
CA ARG A 135 -7.05 8.78 -15.17
C ARG A 135 -5.91 7.88 -15.63
N MET A 136 -4.79 7.87 -14.90
CA MET A 136 -3.63 7.02 -15.18
C MET A 136 -3.94 5.53 -14.96
N ILE A 137 -4.69 5.18 -13.92
CA ILE A 137 -5.14 3.81 -13.66
C ILE A 137 -6.03 3.30 -14.79
N SER A 138 -6.94 4.17 -15.29
CA SER A 138 -7.79 3.83 -16.44
C SER A 138 -6.97 3.63 -17.72
N TRP A 139 -6.01 4.52 -18.01
CA TRP A 139 -5.06 4.34 -19.10
C TRP A 139 -4.30 3.01 -19.00
N ALA A 140 -3.77 2.70 -17.82
CA ALA A 140 -3.06 1.44 -17.57
C ALA A 140 -3.96 0.22 -17.80
N ARG A 141 -5.23 0.27 -17.36
CA ARG A 141 -6.23 -0.79 -17.61
C ARG A 141 -6.43 -1.00 -19.12
N ASP A 142 -6.62 0.07 -19.86
CA ASP A 142 -6.90 0.02 -21.29
C ASP A 142 -5.71 -0.50 -22.12
N LYS A 143 -4.50 -0.39 -21.56
CA LYS A 143 -3.24 -0.96 -22.10
C LYS A 143 -2.91 -2.36 -21.58
N GLY A 144 -3.70 -2.90 -20.66
CA GLY A 144 -3.42 -4.19 -20.02
C GLY A 144 -2.25 -4.16 -19.02
N ILE A 145 -1.89 -2.98 -18.52
CA ILE A 145 -0.81 -2.76 -17.57
C ILE A 145 -1.34 -2.94 -16.13
N LYS A 146 -0.62 -3.71 -15.31
CA LYS A 146 -0.84 -3.72 -13.87
C LYS A 146 -0.20 -2.49 -13.26
N ILE A 147 -0.94 -1.76 -12.44
CA ILE A 147 -0.43 -0.58 -11.76
C ILE A 147 -0.38 -0.82 -10.24
N ILE A 148 0.80 -0.69 -9.66
CA ILE A 148 1.06 -0.84 -8.23
C ILE A 148 1.31 0.57 -7.69
N ILE A 149 0.48 1.01 -6.75
CA ILE A 149 0.58 2.34 -6.13
C ILE A 149 0.83 2.16 -4.64
N ASP A 150 1.94 2.70 -4.17
CA ASP A 150 2.24 2.82 -2.74
C ASP A 150 1.71 4.16 -2.23
N GLU A 151 0.65 4.11 -1.44
CA GLU A 151 0.05 5.29 -0.81
C GLU A 151 0.42 5.45 0.67
N SER A 152 1.60 4.94 1.09
CA SER A 152 2.03 4.97 2.50
C SER A 152 2.10 6.37 3.10
N PHE A 153 2.14 7.40 2.27
CA PHE A 153 2.19 8.80 2.69
C PHE A 153 0.94 9.61 2.31
N VAL A 154 -0.10 8.99 1.76
CA VAL A 154 -1.28 9.68 1.24
C VAL A 154 -2.05 10.46 2.31
N ASP A 155 -2.03 9.98 3.55
CA ASP A 155 -2.70 10.66 4.68
C ASP A 155 -2.01 11.99 5.08
N PHE A 156 -0.85 12.30 4.51
CA PHE A 156 -0.15 13.58 4.68
C PHE A 156 -0.48 14.61 3.58
N SER A 157 -1.28 14.21 2.57
CA SER A 157 -1.75 15.14 1.54
C SER A 157 -2.89 16.01 2.06
N ASP A 158 -3.02 17.21 1.49
CA ASP A 158 -4.13 18.12 1.80
C ASP A 158 -5.47 17.70 1.14
N GLU A 159 -5.45 16.67 0.30
CA GLU A 159 -6.63 16.18 -0.42
C GLU A 159 -7.48 15.27 0.46
N ILE A 160 -8.72 15.69 0.71
CA ILE A 160 -9.68 14.89 1.49
C ILE A 160 -10.07 13.62 0.69
N ASN A 161 -10.12 12.47 1.37
CA ASN A 161 -10.43 11.17 0.76
C ASN A 161 -9.48 10.77 -0.39
N SER A 162 -8.22 11.12 -0.26
CA SER A 162 -7.16 10.88 -1.24
C SER A 162 -6.82 9.40 -1.47
N SER A 163 -7.13 8.52 -0.52
CA SER A 163 -6.83 7.07 -0.64
C SER A 163 -7.56 6.41 -1.82
N LEU A 164 -6.87 5.50 -2.47
CA LEU A 164 -7.38 4.62 -3.53
C LEU A 164 -7.94 3.29 -2.98
N ILE A 165 -7.79 3.03 -1.67
CA ILE A 165 -8.42 1.87 -1.01
C ILE A 165 -9.90 2.19 -0.80
N ASP A 166 -10.66 1.95 -1.85
CA ASP A 166 -12.10 2.15 -1.92
C ASP A 166 -12.71 1.00 -2.72
N GLN A 167 -13.82 0.41 -2.23
CA GLN A 167 -14.38 -0.80 -2.83
C GLN A 167 -14.86 -0.59 -4.27
N GLU A 168 -15.41 0.58 -4.58
CA GLU A 168 -15.90 0.89 -5.93
C GLU A 168 -14.72 1.05 -6.89
N ILE A 169 -13.66 1.76 -6.46
CA ILE A 169 -12.43 1.92 -7.24
C ILE A 169 -11.78 0.56 -7.50
N LEU A 170 -11.63 -0.27 -6.46
CA LEU A 170 -11.03 -1.60 -6.60
C LEU A 170 -11.83 -2.51 -7.54
N ASN A 171 -13.16 -2.46 -7.48
CA ASN A 171 -14.03 -3.22 -8.38
C ASN A 171 -13.93 -2.74 -9.84
N GLN A 172 -13.83 -1.42 -10.03
CA GLN A 172 -13.70 -0.81 -11.36
C GLN A 172 -12.36 -1.07 -12.01
N TYR A 173 -11.29 -1.18 -11.20
CA TYR A 173 -9.91 -1.27 -11.66
C TYR A 173 -9.19 -2.52 -11.09
N PRO A 174 -9.49 -3.74 -11.57
CA PRO A 174 -8.83 -4.95 -11.08
C PRO A 174 -7.33 -5.01 -11.44
N ASN A 175 -6.84 -4.14 -12.31
CA ASN A 175 -5.43 -3.95 -12.61
C ASN A 175 -4.68 -3.09 -11.58
N LEU A 176 -5.39 -2.49 -10.62
CA LEU A 176 -4.85 -1.66 -9.54
C LEU A 176 -4.51 -2.50 -8.30
N TYR A 177 -3.32 -2.27 -7.76
CA TYR A 177 -2.84 -2.82 -6.49
C TYR A 177 -2.34 -1.67 -5.62
N VAL A 178 -2.99 -1.45 -4.49
CA VAL A 178 -2.67 -0.35 -3.57
C VAL A 178 -1.96 -0.90 -2.35
N ILE A 179 -0.75 -0.43 -2.08
CA ILE A 179 0.03 -0.79 -0.89
C ILE A 179 0.02 0.41 0.06
N LYS A 180 -0.19 0.16 1.34
CA LYS A 180 -0.18 1.21 2.37
C LYS A 180 0.49 0.72 3.65
N SER A 181 1.48 1.49 4.12
CA SER A 181 2.05 1.31 5.45
C SER A 181 1.19 2.03 6.49
N ILE A 182 0.60 1.29 7.39
CA ILE A 182 -0.18 1.85 8.52
C ILE A 182 0.75 2.55 9.51
N SER A 183 1.99 2.11 9.57
CA SER A 183 2.98 2.59 10.55
C SER A 183 3.35 4.07 10.40
N LYS A 184 3.16 4.66 9.22
CA LYS A 184 3.60 6.03 8.91
C LYS A 184 2.64 7.07 9.47
N SER A 185 1.41 7.06 8.98
CA SER A 185 0.37 8.05 9.29
C SER A 185 -0.06 8.00 10.77
N TYR A 186 -0.08 6.81 11.34
CA TYR A 186 -0.58 6.60 12.70
C TYR A 186 0.52 6.55 13.77
N GLY A 187 1.78 6.86 13.41
CA GLY A 187 2.89 6.98 14.36
C GLY A 187 3.24 5.69 15.11
N VAL A 188 2.96 4.52 14.53
CA VAL A 188 3.15 3.19 15.15
C VAL A 188 4.15 2.30 14.38
N PRO A 189 5.35 2.78 14.04
CA PRO A 189 6.28 2.03 13.19
C PRO A 189 6.76 0.72 13.83
N GLY A 190 6.76 0.63 15.14
CA GLY A 190 7.15 -0.59 15.88
C GLY A 190 6.16 -1.73 15.72
N LEU A 191 4.89 -1.48 15.41
CA LEU A 191 3.88 -2.52 15.20
C LEU A 191 4.10 -3.31 13.91
N ARG A 192 4.82 -2.75 12.94
CA ARG A 192 5.09 -3.40 11.66
C ARG A 192 3.81 -3.82 10.93
N LEU A 193 2.92 -2.87 10.64
CA LEU A 193 1.63 -3.13 10.02
C LEU A 193 1.54 -2.45 8.65
N GLY A 194 1.08 -3.20 7.65
CA GLY A 194 0.79 -2.72 6.30
C GLY A 194 -0.35 -3.51 5.67
N VAL A 195 -0.96 -2.94 4.64
CA VAL A 195 -2.00 -3.58 3.86
C VAL A 195 -1.71 -3.48 2.37
N LEU A 196 -2.24 -4.44 1.60
CA LEU A 196 -2.35 -4.35 0.15
C LEU A 196 -3.80 -4.65 -0.22
N ALA A 197 -4.37 -3.80 -1.06
CA ALA A 197 -5.74 -3.94 -1.54
C ALA A 197 -5.81 -3.97 -3.06
N SER A 198 -6.71 -4.80 -3.62
CA SER A 198 -6.96 -4.91 -5.06
C SER A 198 -8.32 -5.54 -5.36
N GLY A 199 -8.90 -5.22 -6.51
CA GLY A 199 -10.03 -5.94 -7.07
C GLY A 199 -9.66 -7.31 -7.68
N ASP A 200 -8.38 -7.60 -7.90
CA ASP A 200 -7.89 -8.92 -8.31
C ASP A 200 -7.87 -9.90 -7.12
N LYS A 201 -9.06 -10.37 -6.76
CA LYS A 201 -9.25 -11.31 -5.65
C LYS A 201 -8.43 -12.60 -5.81
N ARG A 202 -8.13 -13.00 -7.06
CA ARG A 202 -7.33 -14.18 -7.33
C ARG A 202 -5.87 -13.98 -6.90
N LEU A 203 -5.28 -12.81 -7.21
CA LEU A 203 -3.93 -12.49 -6.76
C LEU A 203 -3.89 -12.30 -5.24
N ILE A 204 -4.86 -11.58 -4.66
CA ILE A 204 -4.98 -11.44 -3.20
C ILE A 204 -5.02 -12.80 -2.50
N SER A 205 -5.82 -13.73 -3.00
CA SER A 205 -5.89 -15.09 -2.42
C SER A 205 -4.54 -15.82 -2.49
N ARG A 206 -3.82 -15.71 -3.61
CA ARG A 206 -2.48 -16.31 -3.77
C ARG A 206 -1.45 -15.67 -2.83
N MET A 207 -1.48 -14.36 -2.67
CA MET A 207 -0.60 -13.65 -1.74
C MET A 207 -0.88 -14.05 -0.27
N LYS A 208 -2.15 -14.27 0.10
CA LYS A 208 -2.51 -14.77 1.43
C LYS A 208 -1.93 -16.16 1.76
N VAL A 209 -1.66 -16.95 0.74
CA VAL A 209 -1.00 -18.26 0.89
C VAL A 209 0.53 -18.11 0.90
N ASP A 210 1.07 -17.11 0.20
CA ASP A 210 2.51 -16.87 0.09
C ASP A 210 3.15 -16.31 1.37
N VAL A 211 2.43 -15.45 2.10
CA VAL A 211 2.92 -14.91 3.38
C VAL A 211 2.92 -15.98 4.46
N SER A 212 3.82 -15.81 5.42
CA SER A 212 3.97 -16.78 6.54
C SER A 212 2.71 -16.86 7.39
N ILE A 213 2.47 -18.03 8.00
CA ILE A 213 1.47 -18.15 9.05
C ILE A 213 1.84 -17.20 10.21
N TRP A 214 0.83 -16.53 10.80
CA TRP A 214 1.04 -15.52 11.84
C TRP A 214 2.04 -14.42 11.45
N ASN A 215 1.94 -13.97 10.21
CA ASN A 215 2.89 -13.03 9.61
C ASN A 215 2.93 -11.65 10.30
N ILE A 216 1.87 -11.26 11.00
CA ILE A 216 1.85 -10.06 11.86
C ILE A 216 1.93 -10.48 13.33
N ASN A 217 2.36 -9.56 14.20
CA ASN A 217 2.41 -9.82 15.64
C ASN A 217 1.07 -9.50 16.33
N SER A 218 0.88 -10.02 17.55
CA SER A 218 -0.34 -9.84 18.35
C SER A 218 -0.63 -8.37 18.69
N PHE A 219 0.40 -7.53 18.85
CA PHE A 219 0.23 -6.10 19.08
C PHE A 219 -0.36 -5.40 17.85
N ALA A 220 0.07 -5.79 16.65
CA ALA A 220 -0.47 -5.25 15.40
C ALA A 220 -1.94 -5.67 15.19
N GLU A 221 -2.28 -6.93 15.46
CA GLU A 221 -3.66 -7.39 15.44
C GLU A 221 -4.53 -6.62 16.44
N PHE A 222 -4.09 -6.52 17.69
CA PHE A 222 -4.82 -5.79 18.72
C PHE A 222 -5.00 -4.32 18.38
N TYR A 223 -3.96 -3.69 17.81
CA TYR A 223 -4.07 -2.34 17.29
C TYR A 223 -5.21 -2.20 16.26
N MET A 224 -5.32 -3.13 15.29
CA MET A 224 -6.42 -3.11 14.33
C MET A 224 -7.80 -3.26 14.98
N GLN A 225 -7.89 -4.02 16.09
CA GLN A 225 -9.15 -4.18 16.83
C GLN A 225 -9.58 -2.89 17.52
N ILE A 226 -8.65 -2.08 18.03
CA ILE A 226 -8.95 -0.91 18.87
C ILE A 226 -8.81 0.43 18.16
N CYS A 227 -8.03 0.54 17.06
CA CYS A 227 -7.71 1.83 16.43
C CYS A 227 -8.95 2.63 16.00
N GLY A 228 -10.04 1.97 15.64
CA GLY A 228 -11.30 2.61 15.28
C GLY A 228 -11.90 3.45 16.41
N LYS A 229 -11.65 3.10 17.69
CA LYS A 229 -12.12 3.85 18.85
C LYS A 229 -11.45 5.23 18.99
N TYR A 230 -10.27 5.36 18.41
CA TYR A 230 -9.38 6.53 18.59
C TYR A 230 -9.19 7.34 17.32
N ARG A 231 -9.97 7.03 16.25
CA ARG A 231 -9.82 7.69 14.94
C ARG A 231 -9.90 9.20 15.01
N ASP A 232 -10.84 9.73 15.80
CA ASP A 232 -11.04 11.17 15.94
C ASP A 232 -9.99 11.85 16.86
N SER A 233 -9.10 11.06 17.47
CA SER A 233 -8.03 11.55 18.35
C SER A 233 -6.68 11.68 17.61
N TYR A 234 -6.60 11.26 16.34
CA TYR A 234 -5.47 11.48 15.46
C TYR A 234 -5.61 12.80 14.72
#